data_2bcc1efc42473cdcc3c40d12d23ec2e0
#
_entry.id   2bcc1efc42473cdcc3c40d12d23ec2e0
#
_cell.length_a   1.000
_cell.length_b   1.000
_cell.length_c   1.000
_cell.angle_alpha   90.00
_cell.angle_beta   90.00
_cell.angle_gamma   90.00
#
_symmetry.space_group_name_H-M   'P 1'
#
loop_
_entity.id
_entity.type
_entity.pdbx_description
1 polymer ?
#
loop_
_entity_poly.entity_id
_entity_poly.type
_entity_poly.pdbx_seq_one_letter_code
_entity_poly.pdbx_strand_id
1 'polypeptide(L)'
;MIKKNTQTKKRPILIGSPSVEISEHLSLLLAKEGIPHNKLNAVNHQQEAEIVAQAGKLGAITISTNMAGRGTDIVLTEESRKAGGLLVIGVERNTARRIDNQLRGRSGRQGDPGESRFYVSLEDELIKNFGVKEKVGKIFSQKQLKELFHRPLSGKIFNYLISEPQETLRNFQAQNRQYHLNYDLLINRQRQLIYNYRNKLLSAVDLTKIIKKKNKKSKGGIIPIEQEYLKARLVKEIDNFWSEYLESLNKIRTLVSVKQYLPQEPQEAFF
;
A
#
# COMPACT_ATOMS: atom_id res chain seq x y z
N MET A 1 -8.69 -20.60 -21.26
CA MET A 1 -7.39 -20.03 -21.73
C MET A 1 -6.22 -20.89 -21.32
N ILE A 2 -6.04 -21.21 -20.05
CA ILE A 2 -4.93 -22.04 -19.54
C ILE A 2 -4.88 -23.39 -20.26
N LYS A 3 -5.97 -24.14 -20.32
CA LYS A 3 -6.07 -25.40 -21.08
C LYS A 3 -5.63 -25.26 -22.55
N LYS A 4 -6.05 -24.20 -23.24
CA LYS A 4 -5.66 -23.95 -24.62
C LYS A 4 -4.17 -23.68 -24.76
N ASN A 5 -3.58 -22.92 -23.82
CA ASN A 5 -2.14 -22.63 -23.83
C ASN A 5 -1.29 -23.87 -23.52
N THR A 6 -1.69 -24.70 -22.56
CA THR A 6 -1.00 -25.96 -22.22
C THR A 6 -1.01 -26.94 -23.38
N GLN A 7 -2.07 -26.97 -24.17
CA GLN A 7 -2.21 -27.89 -25.31
C GLN A 7 -1.48 -27.40 -26.57
N THR A 8 -1.47 -26.07 -26.81
CA THR A 8 -0.97 -25.54 -28.11
C THR A 8 0.41 -24.92 -28.04
N LYS A 9 0.69 -24.07 -27.04
CA LYS A 9 1.95 -23.27 -26.98
C LYS A 9 2.91 -23.69 -25.88
N LYS A 10 2.43 -24.35 -24.85
CA LYS A 10 3.17 -24.79 -23.64
C LYS A 10 4.06 -23.69 -22.99
N ARG A 11 3.76 -22.41 -23.24
CA ARG A 11 4.53 -21.33 -22.64
C ARG A 11 4.32 -21.27 -21.13
N PRO A 12 5.31 -20.84 -20.33
CA PRO A 12 5.17 -20.70 -18.90
C PRO A 12 4.08 -19.67 -18.53
N ILE A 13 3.33 -19.93 -17.46
CA ILE A 13 2.22 -19.10 -17.00
C ILE A 13 2.46 -18.73 -15.53
N LEU A 14 2.41 -17.43 -15.24
CA LEU A 14 2.35 -16.91 -13.89
C LEU A 14 0.95 -16.34 -13.62
N ILE A 15 0.25 -16.86 -12.64
CA ILE A 15 -1.08 -16.41 -12.23
C ILE A 15 -0.91 -15.58 -10.95
N GLY A 16 -1.18 -14.28 -11.03
CA GLY A 16 -1.17 -13.37 -9.89
C GLY A 16 -2.56 -13.27 -9.26
N SER A 17 -2.67 -13.55 -7.96
CA SER A 17 -3.89 -13.38 -7.18
C SER A 17 -3.74 -12.27 -6.14
N PRO A 18 -4.82 -11.52 -5.80
CA PRO A 18 -4.77 -10.46 -4.81
C PRO A 18 -4.66 -10.97 -3.37
N SER A 19 -5.15 -12.18 -3.08
CA SER A 19 -5.14 -12.77 -1.74
C SER A 19 -4.73 -14.24 -1.75
N VAL A 20 -4.41 -14.76 -0.56
CA VAL A 20 -4.09 -16.18 -0.35
C VAL A 20 -5.33 -17.05 -0.59
N GLU A 21 -6.51 -16.60 -0.17
CA GLU A 21 -7.77 -17.33 -0.33
C GLU A 21 -8.09 -17.56 -1.80
N ILE A 22 -7.96 -16.52 -2.63
CA ILE A 22 -8.16 -16.65 -4.09
C ILE A 22 -7.10 -17.55 -4.70
N SER A 23 -5.85 -17.49 -4.22
CA SER A 23 -4.78 -18.39 -4.65
C SER A 23 -5.10 -19.84 -4.38
N GLU A 24 -5.61 -20.15 -3.18
CA GLU A 24 -6.03 -21.51 -2.80
C GLU A 24 -7.23 -21.98 -3.63
N HIS A 25 -8.22 -21.13 -3.82
CA HIS A 25 -9.39 -21.45 -4.64
C HIS A 25 -9.00 -21.77 -6.10
N LEU A 26 -8.11 -20.95 -6.68
CA LEU A 26 -7.58 -21.20 -8.03
C LEU A 26 -6.79 -22.51 -8.11
N SER A 27 -5.99 -22.81 -7.08
CA SER A 27 -5.25 -24.06 -6.99
C SER A 27 -6.19 -25.27 -6.98
N LEU A 28 -7.26 -25.23 -6.19
CA LEU A 28 -8.27 -26.28 -6.16
C LEU A 28 -8.96 -26.46 -7.53
N LEU A 29 -9.29 -25.38 -8.22
CA LEU A 29 -9.88 -25.42 -9.55
C LEU A 29 -8.93 -26.04 -10.58
N LEU A 30 -7.65 -25.66 -10.58
CA LEU A 30 -6.65 -26.23 -11.49
C LEU A 30 -6.42 -27.72 -11.20
N ALA A 31 -6.38 -28.10 -9.92
CA ALA A 31 -6.27 -29.51 -9.53
C ALA A 31 -7.46 -30.35 -10.00
N LYS A 32 -8.69 -29.85 -9.83
CA LYS A 32 -9.90 -30.51 -10.36
C LYS A 32 -9.87 -30.72 -11.87
N GLU A 33 -9.23 -29.79 -12.60
CA GLU A 33 -9.07 -29.86 -14.04
C GLU A 33 -7.84 -30.69 -14.48
N GLY A 34 -7.12 -31.33 -13.53
CA GLY A 34 -5.93 -32.12 -13.79
C GLY A 34 -4.73 -31.32 -14.31
N ILE A 35 -4.65 -30.02 -14.01
CA ILE A 35 -3.58 -29.14 -14.47
C ILE A 35 -2.51 -29.03 -13.37
N PRO A 36 -1.28 -29.60 -13.59
CA PRO A 36 -0.20 -29.48 -12.63
C PRO A 36 0.26 -28.04 -12.49
N HIS A 37 0.44 -27.56 -11.27
CA HIS A 37 0.87 -26.20 -10.96
C HIS A 37 1.62 -26.13 -9.65
N ASN A 38 2.45 -25.09 -9.51
CA ASN A 38 3.15 -24.74 -8.28
C ASN A 38 2.45 -23.54 -7.61
N LYS A 39 2.51 -23.49 -6.26
CA LYS A 39 2.04 -22.35 -5.48
C LYS A 39 3.21 -21.62 -4.86
N LEU A 40 3.26 -20.32 -5.06
CA LEU A 40 4.25 -19.41 -4.49
C LEU A 40 3.56 -18.57 -3.41
N ASN A 41 3.68 -18.99 -2.16
CA ASN A 41 3.16 -18.29 -0.98
C ASN A 41 4.31 -17.79 -0.13
N ALA A 42 4.24 -16.60 0.42
CA ALA A 42 5.28 -15.95 1.21
C ALA A 42 5.61 -16.64 2.57
N VAL A 43 5.14 -17.87 2.77
CA VAL A 43 5.28 -18.60 4.05
C VAL A 43 6.63 -19.32 4.18
N ASN A 44 7.26 -19.73 3.07
CA ASN A 44 8.50 -20.51 3.06
C ASN A 44 9.53 -19.96 2.07
N HIS A 45 10.43 -19.09 2.54
CA HIS A 45 11.45 -18.43 1.72
C HIS A 45 12.41 -19.37 0.98
N GLN A 46 12.77 -20.54 1.55
CA GLN A 46 13.66 -21.50 0.90
C GLN A 46 13.00 -22.20 -0.29
N GLN A 47 11.75 -22.62 -0.14
CA GLN A 47 10.98 -23.22 -1.23
C GLN A 47 10.59 -22.19 -2.31
N GLU A 48 10.49 -20.91 -1.94
CA GLU A 48 10.17 -19.82 -2.86
C GLU A 48 11.19 -19.70 -3.99
N ALA A 49 12.49 -19.76 -3.66
CA ALA A 49 13.56 -19.66 -4.67
C ALA A 49 13.53 -20.83 -5.68
N GLU A 50 13.26 -22.05 -5.23
CA GLU A 50 13.15 -23.23 -6.08
C GLU A 50 11.93 -23.14 -7.01
N ILE A 51 10.78 -22.72 -6.49
CA ILE A 51 9.55 -22.55 -7.27
C ILE A 51 9.74 -21.46 -8.34
N VAL A 52 10.37 -20.34 -7.99
CA VAL A 52 10.67 -19.26 -8.94
C VAL A 52 11.63 -19.74 -10.03
N ALA A 53 12.66 -20.52 -9.69
CA ALA A 53 13.58 -21.12 -10.66
C ALA A 53 12.87 -22.07 -11.64
N GLN A 54 11.79 -22.73 -11.22
CA GLN A 54 10.99 -23.61 -12.07
C GLN A 54 9.95 -22.85 -12.90
N ALA A 55 9.50 -21.67 -12.45
CA ALA A 55 8.41 -20.91 -13.07
C ALA A 55 8.71 -20.46 -14.52
N GLY A 56 10.00 -20.38 -14.90
CA GLY A 56 10.42 -20.03 -16.28
C GLY A 56 10.53 -21.20 -17.24
N LYS A 57 10.34 -22.44 -16.80
CA LYS A 57 10.42 -23.65 -17.63
C LYS A 57 9.21 -23.78 -18.55
N LEU A 58 9.42 -24.42 -19.70
CA LEU A 58 8.35 -24.67 -20.66
C LEU A 58 7.17 -25.43 -20.02
N GLY A 59 5.98 -24.90 -20.17
CA GLY A 59 4.76 -25.49 -19.64
C GLY A 59 4.53 -25.31 -18.13
N ALA A 60 5.44 -24.67 -17.41
CA ALA A 60 5.29 -24.40 -15.99
C ALA A 60 4.09 -23.49 -15.71
N ILE A 61 3.30 -23.82 -14.70
CA ILE A 61 2.19 -22.99 -14.22
C ILE A 61 2.44 -22.70 -12.75
N THR A 62 2.50 -21.41 -12.43
CA THR A 62 2.77 -20.97 -11.05
C THR A 62 1.67 -20.00 -10.61
N ILE A 63 1.05 -20.25 -9.47
CA ILE A 63 0.14 -19.31 -8.82
C ILE A 63 0.95 -18.56 -7.78
N SER A 64 0.88 -17.22 -7.80
CA SER A 64 1.60 -16.36 -6.87
C SER A 64 0.66 -15.31 -6.28
N THR A 65 0.77 -15.07 -4.98
CA THR A 65 0.21 -13.85 -4.39
C THR A 65 1.08 -12.66 -4.77
N ASN A 66 0.52 -11.44 -4.72
CA ASN A 66 1.19 -10.22 -5.17
C ASN A 66 2.53 -9.93 -4.49
N MET A 67 2.74 -10.42 -3.28
CA MET A 67 3.95 -10.19 -2.47
C MET A 67 5.03 -11.25 -2.68
N ALA A 68 4.66 -12.46 -3.08
CA ALA A 68 5.58 -13.58 -3.22
C ALA A 68 6.50 -13.42 -4.45
N GLY A 69 7.74 -13.84 -4.31
CA GLY A 69 8.78 -13.73 -5.36
C GLY A 69 9.24 -12.30 -5.65
N ARG A 70 8.99 -11.34 -4.76
CA ARG A 70 9.45 -9.95 -4.96
C ARG A 70 10.98 -9.88 -4.87
N GLY A 71 11.58 -9.26 -5.90
CA GLY A 71 13.05 -9.13 -5.99
C GLY A 71 13.73 -10.28 -6.72
N THR A 72 13.02 -11.37 -7.04
CA THR A 72 13.57 -12.52 -7.76
C THR A 72 13.12 -12.49 -9.21
N ASP A 73 14.04 -12.71 -10.16
CA ASP A 73 13.72 -12.79 -11.57
C ASP A 73 13.34 -14.22 -11.99
N ILE A 74 12.33 -14.33 -12.83
CA ILE A 74 11.93 -15.59 -13.46
C ILE A 74 12.77 -15.72 -14.73
N VAL A 75 13.79 -16.58 -14.69
CA VAL A 75 14.68 -16.84 -15.81
C VAL A 75 14.00 -17.81 -16.79
N LEU A 76 13.82 -17.39 -18.03
CA LEU A 76 13.19 -18.21 -19.05
C LEU A 76 14.21 -19.15 -19.72
N THR A 77 13.80 -20.38 -20.00
CA THR A 77 14.56 -21.28 -20.86
C THR A 77 14.48 -20.83 -22.33
N GLU A 78 15.43 -21.23 -23.15
CA GLU A 78 15.43 -20.98 -24.61
C GLU A 78 14.11 -21.41 -25.25
N GLU A 79 13.60 -22.58 -24.87
CA GLU A 79 12.35 -23.13 -25.37
C GLU A 79 11.15 -22.27 -24.98
N SER A 80 11.16 -21.76 -23.75
CA SER A 80 10.12 -20.85 -23.24
C SER A 80 10.12 -19.52 -23.98
N ARG A 81 11.31 -18.97 -24.33
CA ARG A 81 11.44 -17.77 -25.16
C ARG A 81 10.86 -18.00 -26.56
N LYS A 82 11.20 -19.13 -27.22
CA LYS A 82 10.66 -19.52 -28.53
C LYS A 82 9.16 -19.74 -28.52
N ALA A 83 8.61 -20.22 -27.39
CA ALA A 83 7.16 -20.38 -27.20
C ALA A 83 6.39 -19.07 -27.02
N GLY A 84 7.10 -17.92 -26.90
CA GLY A 84 6.52 -16.58 -26.73
C GLY A 84 6.67 -16.03 -25.30
N GLY A 85 7.56 -16.59 -24.49
CA GLY A 85 7.95 -16.12 -23.18
C GLY A 85 6.88 -16.29 -22.10
N LEU A 86 7.05 -15.59 -20.99
CA LEU A 86 6.16 -15.71 -19.83
C LEU A 86 4.79 -15.06 -20.11
N LEU A 87 3.73 -15.82 -19.88
CA LEU A 87 2.36 -15.30 -19.85
C LEU A 87 1.98 -14.99 -18.40
N VAL A 88 1.77 -13.71 -18.10
CA VAL A 88 1.26 -13.26 -16.81
C VAL A 88 -0.26 -13.12 -16.87
N ILE A 89 -0.96 -13.75 -15.95
CA ILE A 89 -2.40 -13.65 -15.80
C ILE A 89 -2.69 -12.99 -14.44
N GLY A 90 -3.27 -11.80 -14.45
CA GLY A 90 -3.80 -11.18 -13.24
C GLY A 90 -5.26 -11.60 -13.06
N VAL A 91 -5.59 -12.09 -11.88
CA VAL A 91 -6.97 -12.36 -11.45
C VAL A 91 -7.37 -11.20 -10.56
N GLU A 92 -8.42 -10.50 -10.94
CA GLU A 92 -8.86 -9.24 -10.36
C GLU A 92 -7.89 -8.06 -10.53
N ARG A 93 -8.33 -6.86 -10.17
CA ARG A 93 -7.49 -5.67 -10.04
C ARG A 93 -7.13 -5.43 -8.58
N ASN A 94 -5.88 -5.06 -8.36
CA ASN A 94 -5.49 -4.59 -7.05
C ASN A 94 -6.03 -3.18 -6.76
N THR A 95 -6.04 -2.81 -5.49
CA THR A 95 -6.43 -1.46 -5.04
C THR A 95 -5.50 -0.37 -5.59
N ALA A 96 -4.27 -0.72 -5.96
CA ALA A 96 -3.29 0.20 -6.52
C ALA A 96 -2.73 -0.29 -7.85
N ARG A 97 -2.83 0.53 -8.89
CA ARG A 97 -2.30 0.26 -10.25
C ARG A 97 -0.81 -0.12 -10.25
N ARG A 98 -0.02 0.41 -9.31
CA ARG A 98 1.40 0.06 -9.14
C ARG A 98 1.61 -1.44 -8.88
N ILE A 99 0.70 -2.08 -8.13
CA ILE A 99 0.77 -3.52 -7.83
C ILE A 99 0.47 -4.32 -9.09
N ASP A 100 -0.56 -3.93 -9.86
CA ASP A 100 -0.83 -4.53 -11.16
C ASP A 100 0.37 -4.39 -12.11
N ASN A 101 1.05 -3.24 -12.10
CA ASN A 101 2.24 -3.01 -12.92
C ASN A 101 3.43 -3.85 -12.45
N GLN A 102 3.58 -4.11 -11.14
CA GLN A 102 4.61 -5.03 -10.63
C GLN A 102 4.36 -6.47 -11.12
N LEU A 103 3.10 -6.89 -11.16
CA LEU A 103 2.74 -8.19 -11.73
C LEU A 103 3.00 -8.23 -13.23
N ARG A 104 2.57 -7.23 -14.01
CA ARG A 104 2.86 -7.10 -15.45
C ARG A 104 4.37 -7.14 -15.73
N GLY A 105 5.14 -6.44 -14.91
CA GLY A 105 6.60 -6.34 -15.02
C GLY A 105 7.34 -7.64 -14.67
N ARG A 106 6.64 -8.73 -14.34
CA ARG A 106 7.25 -10.07 -14.27
C ARG A 106 7.51 -10.66 -15.67
N SER A 107 6.80 -10.22 -16.68
CA SER A 107 6.94 -10.62 -18.08
C SER A 107 7.70 -9.57 -18.90
N GLY A 108 8.35 -9.97 -19.98
CA GLY A 108 9.05 -9.07 -20.90
C GLY A 108 10.31 -8.45 -20.29
N ARG A 109 11.03 -9.15 -19.42
CA ARG A 109 12.27 -8.68 -18.82
C ARG A 109 13.46 -8.91 -19.73
N GLN A 110 14.44 -8.01 -19.67
CA GLN A 110 15.72 -8.13 -20.37
C GLN A 110 15.60 -8.42 -21.89
N GLY A 111 14.53 -7.92 -22.53
CA GLY A 111 14.27 -8.14 -23.93
C GLY A 111 13.57 -9.47 -24.27
N ASP A 112 13.26 -10.29 -23.27
CA ASP A 112 12.50 -11.52 -23.48
C ASP A 112 11.08 -11.23 -23.99
N PRO A 113 10.52 -12.07 -24.87
CA PRO A 113 9.12 -11.97 -25.24
C PRO A 113 8.22 -12.25 -24.04
N GLY A 114 7.03 -11.65 -24.04
CA GLY A 114 6.10 -11.84 -22.94
C GLY A 114 4.73 -11.25 -23.20
N GLU A 115 3.78 -11.61 -22.38
CA GLU A 115 2.40 -11.13 -22.47
C GLU A 115 1.79 -11.03 -21.07
N SER A 116 0.93 -10.03 -20.86
CA SER A 116 0.13 -9.95 -19.63
C SER A 116 -1.33 -9.74 -19.95
N ARG A 117 -2.21 -10.44 -19.24
CA ARG A 117 -3.67 -10.31 -19.33
C ARG A 117 -4.28 -10.24 -17.94
N PHE A 118 -5.25 -9.35 -17.75
CA PHE A 118 -6.04 -9.27 -16.53
C PHE A 118 -7.47 -9.72 -16.82
N TYR A 119 -7.98 -10.57 -15.95
CA TYR A 119 -9.37 -10.99 -15.90
C TYR A 119 -10.04 -10.32 -14.73
N VAL A 120 -11.07 -9.56 -14.99
CA VAL A 120 -11.78 -8.74 -14.03
C VAL A 120 -13.26 -9.05 -14.13
N SER A 121 -13.92 -9.21 -12.99
CA SER A 121 -15.35 -9.39 -12.87
C SER A 121 -16.03 -8.14 -12.32
N LEU A 122 -17.28 -7.92 -12.65
CA LEU A 122 -18.12 -6.91 -11.98
C LEU A 122 -18.45 -7.28 -10.53
N GLU A 123 -18.15 -8.52 -10.13
CA GLU A 123 -18.30 -9.02 -8.77
C GLU A 123 -17.01 -8.93 -7.94
N ASP A 124 -15.89 -8.52 -8.55
CA ASP A 124 -14.63 -8.29 -7.83
C ASP A 124 -14.82 -7.23 -6.76
N GLU A 125 -14.21 -7.40 -5.59
CA GLU A 125 -14.44 -6.56 -4.42
C GLU A 125 -14.19 -5.07 -4.70
N LEU A 126 -13.09 -4.73 -5.35
CA LEU A 126 -12.77 -3.35 -5.72
C LEU A 126 -13.87 -2.75 -6.62
N ILE A 127 -14.31 -3.50 -7.62
CA ILE A 127 -15.28 -3.04 -8.62
C ILE A 127 -16.66 -2.88 -7.98
N LYS A 128 -17.05 -3.82 -7.11
CA LYS A 128 -18.31 -3.81 -6.37
C LYS A 128 -18.38 -2.63 -5.39
N ASN A 129 -17.32 -2.39 -4.62
CA ASN A 129 -17.28 -1.32 -3.61
C ASN A 129 -17.41 0.09 -4.21
N PHE A 130 -17.09 0.26 -5.49
CA PHE A 130 -17.22 1.53 -6.21
C PHE A 130 -18.47 1.63 -7.09
N GLY A 131 -19.42 0.70 -6.95
CA GLY A 131 -20.70 0.75 -7.64
C GLY A 131 -20.59 0.71 -9.17
N VAL A 132 -19.58 0.03 -9.70
CA VAL A 132 -19.37 -0.03 -11.16
C VAL A 132 -20.50 -0.81 -11.84
N LYS A 133 -21.04 -1.82 -11.17
CA LYS A 133 -22.18 -2.61 -11.68
C LYS A 133 -23.41 -1.73 -11.93
N GLU A 134 -23.70 -0.81 -11.01
CA GLU A 134 -24.78 0.15 -11.12
C GLU A 134 -24.51 1.17 -12.23
N LYS A 135 -23.26 1.62 -12.39
CA LYS A 135 -22.84 2.51 -13.49
C LYS A 135 -23.03 1.81 -14.85
N VAL A 136 -22.65 0.55 -14.97
CA VAL A 136 -22.87 -0.25 -16.17
C VAL A 136 -24.35 -0.41 -16.45
N GLY A 137 -25.19 -0.67 -15.43
CA GLY A 137 -26.65 -0.76 -15.56
C GLY A 137 -27.33 0.54 -16.01
N LYS A 138 -26.72 1.71 -15.73
CA LYS A 138 -27.21 3.00 -16.24
C LYS A 138 -26.83 3.28 -17.70
N ILE A 139 -25.71 2.71 -18.15
CA ILE A 139 -25.18 2.92 -19.53
C ILE A 139 -25.84 1.96 -20.52
N PHE A 140 -26.11 0.72 -20.09
CA PHE A 140 -26.61 -0.33 -20.96
C PHE A 140 -28.04 -0.72 -20.56
N SER A 141 -28.91 -0.91 -21.55
CA SER A 141 -30.24 -1.43 -21.30
C SER A 141 -30.20 -2.87 -20.80
N GLN A 142 -31.25 -3.32 -20.10
CA GLN A 142 -31.35 -4.69 -19.59
C GLN A 142 -31.22 -5.77 -20.72
N LYS A 143 -31.69 -5.46 -21.93
CA LYS A 143 -31.53 -6.34 -23.08
C LYS A 143 -30.09 -6.48 -23.51
N GLN A 144 -29.38 -5.35 -23.60
CA GLN A 144 -27.93 -5.32 -23.91
C GLN A 144 -27.11 -6.04 -22.83
N LEU A 145 -27.44 -5.85 -21.55
CA LEU A 145 -26.77 -6.55 -20.46
C LEU A 145 -26.92 -8.07 -20.55
N LYS A 146 -28.11 -8.58 -20.88
CA LYS A 146 -28.34 -10.05 -21.09
C LYS A 146 -27.50 -10.61 -22.23
N GLU A 147 -27.33 -9.88 -23.31
CA GLU A 147 -26.47 -10.27 -24.44
C GLU A 147 -24.98 -10.22 -24.08
N LEU A 148 -24.57 -9.27 -23.22
CA LEU A 148 -23.20 -9.09 -22.75
C LEU A 148 -22.78 -10.14 -21.71
N PHE A 149 -23.72 -10.75 -20.97
CA PHE A 149 -23.44 -11.75 -19.92
C PHE A 149 -22.68 -12.99 -20.41
N HIS A 150 -22.81 -13.32 -21.67
CA HIS A 150 -22.19 -14.52 -22.28
C HIS A 150 -20.93 -14.22 -23.06
N ARG A 151 -20.47 -12.96 -23.08
CA ARG A 151 -19.28 -12.56 -23.83
C ARG A 151 -18.34 -11.72 -22.96
N PRO A 152 -17.02 -11.85 -23.14
CA PRO A 152 -16.07 -10.95 -22.47
C PRO A 152 -16.38 -9.49 -22.83
N LEU A 153 -16.56 -8.66 -21.80
CA LEU A 153 -16.76 -7.24 -21.98
C LEU A 153 -15.45 -6.61 -22.48
N SER A 154 -15.47 -5.88 -23.58
CA SER A 154 -14.32 -5.22 -24.17
C SER A 154 -14.70 -3.83 -24.64
N GLY A 155 -13.70 -2.94 -24.71
CA GLY A 155 -13.86 -1.58 -25.22
C GLY A 155 -13.41 -0.52 -24.24
N LYS A 156 -13.27 0.72 -24.74
CA LYS A 156 -12.75 1.86 -23.98
C LYS A 156 -13.56 2.19 -22.75
N ILE A 157 -14.90 2.07 -22.84
CA ILE A 157 -15.84 2.36 -21.73
C ILE A 157 -15.59 1.40 -20.55
N PHE A 158 -15.49 0.08 -20.81
CA PHE A 158 -15.23 -0.90 -19.76
C PHE A 158 -13.84 -0.72 -19.15
N ASN A 159 -12.83 -0.44 -19.97
CA ASN A 159 -11.49 -0.14 -19.48
C ASN A 159 -11.47 1.09 -18.56
N TYR A 160 -12.24 2.11 -18.89
CA TYR A 160 -12.40 3.30 -18.05
C TYR A 160 -13.09 2.96 -16.73
N LEU A 161 -14.26 2.31 -16.79
CA LEU A 161 -15.05 1.94 -15.61
C LEU A 161 -14.28 1.03 -14.62
N ILE A 162 -13.42 0.14 -15.15
CA ILE A 162 -12.55 -0.72 -14.33
C ILE A 162 -11.37 0.05 -13.74
N SER A 163 -10.88 1.10 -14.40
CA SER A 163 -9.72 1.88 -13.96
C SER A 163 -10.09 3.02 -12.99
N GLU A 164 -11.31 3.54 -13.08
CA GLU A 164 -11.81 4.64 -12.26
C GLU A 164 -11.72 4.36 -10.75
N PRO A 165 -12.11 3.17 -10.22
CA PRO A 165 -11.96 2.84 -8.81
C PRO A 165 -10.52 2.99 -8.28
N GLN A 166 -9.54 2.50 -9.04
CA GLN A 166 -8.13 2.61 -8.65
C GLN A 166 -7.66 4.07 -8.61
N GLU A 167 -8.11 4.89 -9.56
CA GLU A 167 -7.77 6.32 -9.62
C GLU A 167 -8.39 7.09 -8.44
N THR A 168 -9.67 6.85 -8.17
CA THR A 168 -10.39 7.46 -7.04
C THR A 168 -9.74 7.10 -5.71
N LEU A 169 -9.43 5.82 -5.51
CA LEU A 169 -8.76 5.35 -4.30
C LEU A 169 -7.35 5.94 -4.16
N ARG A 170 -6.61 6.06 -5.26
CA ARG A 170 -5.28 6.70 -5.27
C ARG A 170 -5.36 8.16 -4.83
N ASN A 171 -6.33 8.91 -5.36
CA ASN A 171 -6.53 10.32 -5.04
C ASN A 171 -6.93 10.49 -3.57
N PHE A 172 -7.86 9.68 -3.08
CA PHE A 172 -8.24 9.67 -1.66
C PHE A 172 -7.04 9.36 -0.74
N GLN A 173 -6.26 8.34 -1.06
CA GLN A 173 -5.05 8.01 -0.29
C GLN A 173 -3.99 9.12 -0.37
N ALA A 174 -3.88 9.82 -1.50
CA ALA A 174 -2.95 10.95 -1.64
C ALA A 174 -3.38 12.12 -0.75
N GLN A 175 -4.66 12.46 -0.73
CA GLN A 175 -5.22 13.51 0.15
C GLN A 175 -5.01 13.17 1.63
N ASN A 176 -5.28 11.93 2.03
CA ASN A 176 -5.04 11.48 3.40
C ASN A 176 -3.56 11.59 3.79
N ARG A 177 -2.64 11.18 2.90
CA ARG A 177 -1.21 11.35 3.17
C ARG A 177 -0.81 12.82 3.30
N GLN A 178 -1.37 13.70 2.47
CA GLN A 178 -1.10 15.14 2.55
C GLN A 178 -1.62 15.73 3.86
N TYR A 179 -2.81 15.33 4.29
CA TYR A 179 -3.36 15.72 5.58
C TYR A 179 -2.44 15.30 6.75
N HIS A 180 -2.02 14.03 6.77
CA HIS A 180 -1.10 13.54 7.80
C HIS A 180 0.24 14.25 7.77
N LEU A 181 0.80 14.50 6.57
CA LEU A 181 2.06 15.25 6.43
C LEU A 181 1.97 16.66 7.01
N ASN A 182 0.90 17.38 6.70
CA ASN A 182 0.71 18.74 7.21
C ASN A 182 0.64 18.76 8.74
N TYR A 183 -0.07 17.81 9.34
CA TYR A 183 -0.14 17.66 10.78
C TYR A 183 1.23 17.32 11.39
N ASP A 184 1.96 16.38 10.82
CA ASP A 184 3.28 15.95 11.28
C ASP A 184 4.32 17.07 11.15
N LEU A 185 4.25 17.91 10.10
CA LEU A 185 5.11 19.07 9.93
C LEU A 185 4.92 20.10 11.06
N LEU A 186 3.67 20.31 11.46
CA LEU A 186 3.36 21.24 12.55
C LEU A 186 3.94 20.74 13.88
N ILE A 187 3.71 19.46 14.21
CA ILE A 187 4.29 18.84 15.42
C ILE A 187 5.82 18.84 15.36
N ASN A 188 6.40 18.58 14.20
CA ASN A 188 7.85 18.54 14.05
C ASN A 188 8.50 19.91 14.29
N ARG A 189 7.87 20.99 13.84
CA ARG A 189 8.33 22.36 14.17
C ARG A 189 8.34 22.62 15.68
N GLN A 190 7.27 22.21 16.37
CA GLN A 190 7.17 22.34 17.82
C GLN A 190 8.22 21.47 18.53
N ARG A 191 8.39 20.23 18.08
CA ARG A 191 9.42 19.31 18.57
C ARG A 191 10.83 19.93 18.46
N GLN A 192 11.15 20.51 17.31
CA GLN A 192 12.45 21.15 17.09
C GLN A 192 12.68 22.30 18.08
N LEU A 193 11.65 23.11 18.36
CA LEU A 193 11.77 24.19 19.35
C LEU A 193 12.05 23.63 20.76
N ILE A 194 11.27 22.67 21.20
CA ILE A 194 11.43 22.04 22.54
C ILE A 194 12.78 21.34 22.66
N TYR A 195 13.18 20.57 21.64
CA TYR A 195 14.47 19.87 21.65
C TYR A 195 15.66 20.83 21.59
N ASN A 196 15.54 21.94 20.88
CA ASN A 196 16.56 22.98 20.91
C ASN A 196 16.72 23.61 22.30
N TYR A 197 15.62 23.85 23.02
CA TYR A 197 15.69 24.31 24.41
C TYR A 197 16.30 23.25 25.33
N ARG A 198 15.87 22.01 25.21
CA ARG A 198 16.40 20.88 25.97
C ARG A 198 17.90 20.70 25.74
N ASN A 199 18.35 20.72 24.50
CA ASN A 199 19.77 20.60 24.18
C ASN A 199 20.60 21.81 24.69
N LYS A 200 20.07 23.03 24.62
CA LYS A 200 20.71 24.21 25.21
C LYS A 200 20.87 24.08 26.72
N LEU A 201 19.90 23.50 27.42
CA LEU A 201 20.03 23.26 28.87
C LEU A 201 21.07 22.18 29.16
N LEU A 202 21.07 21.08 28.39
CA LEU A 202 22.01 19.98 28.55
C LEU A 202 23.45 20.41 28.30
N SER A 203 23.68 21.23 27.27
CA SER A 203 25.03 21.74 26.91
C SER A 203 25.48 22.95 27.71
N ALA A 204 24.60 23.53 28.53
CA ALA A 204 24.99 24.73 29.30
C ALA A 204 25.95 24.38 30.43
N VAL A 205 27.10 25.07 30.47
CA VAL A 205 28.07 24.99 31.56
C VAL A 205 27.58 25.81 32.76
N ASP A 206 26.86 26.91 32.52
CA ASP A 206 26.35 27.81 33.56
C ASP A 206 24.87 28.18 33.24
N LEU A 207 23.95 27.61 34.00
CA LEU A 207 22.51 27.88 33.88
C LEU A 207 22.11 29.27 34.33
N THR A 208 22.92 29.93 35.18
CA THR A 208 22.57 31.25 35.72
C THR A 208 22.50 32.30 34.60
N LYS A 209 23.32 32.15 33.55
CA LYS A 209 23.29 33.03 32.37
C LYS A 209 21.99 32.88 31.56
N ILE A 210 21.48 31.67 31.47
CA ILE A 210 20.23 31.41 30.75
C ILE A 210 19.01 31.94 31.53
N ILE A 211 18.99 31.73 32.84
CA ILE A 211 17.92 32.16 33.73
C ILE A 211 17.88 33.68 33.87
N LYS A 212 19.05 34.35 34.08
CA LYS A 212 19.12 35.81 34.18
C LYS A 212 18.67 36.52 32.92
N LYS A 213 18.93 35.96 31.73
CA LYS A 213 18.50 36.55 30.46
C LYS A 213 16.96 36.59 30.32
N LYS A 214 16.23 35.66 30.94
CA LYS A 214 14.78 35.62 30.93
C LYS A 214 14.13 36.40 32.09
N ASN A 215 14.77 36.51 33.25
CA ASN A 215 14.22 37.13 34.46
C ASN A 215 14.85 38.48 34.79
N LYS A 216 14.81 39.44 33.88
CA LYS A 216 15.29 40.84 34.15
C LYS A 216 14.53 41.56 35.28
N LYS A 217 13.40 41.01 35.79
CA LYS A 217 12.55 41.65 36.82
C LYS A 217 12.61 41.01 38.20
N SER A 218 13.35 39.91 38.39
CA SER A 218 13.42 39.25 39.71
C SER A 218 14.61 39.74 40.53
N LYS A 219 14.37 40.50 41.61
CA LYS A 219 15.37 40.97 42.58
C LYS A 219 15.72 39.92 43.65
N GLY A 220 15.24 38.68 43.54
CA GLY A 220 15.50 37.59 44.50
C GLY A 220 16.86 36.93 44.23
N GLY A 221 17.69 36.82 45.27
CA GLY A 221 18.94 36.07 45.22
C GLY A 221 18.69 34.61 44.86
N ILE A 222 19.50 34.09 43.98
CA ILE A 222 19.45 32.67 43.61
C ILE A 222 20.12 31.88 44.71
N ILE A 223 19.37 30.97 45.38
CA ILE A 223 19.93 30.00 46.33
C ILE A 223 20.93 29.13 45.55
N PRO A 224 22.15 28.87 46.10
CA PRO A 224 23.11 27.99 45.46
C PRO A 224 22.61 26.57 45.45
N ILE A 225 21.88 26.23 44.39
CA ILE A 225 21.45 24.86 44.08
C ILE A 225 22.55 24.28 43.17
N GLU A 226 22.91 23.02 43.44
CA GLU A 226 23.87 22.31 42.60
C GLU A 226 23.37 22.32 41.13
N GLN A 227 24.21 22.86 40.25
CA GLN A 227 23.80 23.14 38.86
C GLN A 227 23.36 21.90 38.10
N GLU A 228 23.95 20.76 38.41
CA GLU A 228 23.59 19.46 37.82
C GLU A 228 22.18 19.01 38.23
N TYR A 229 21.83 19.15 39.52
CA TYR A 229 20.51 18.86 40.01
C TYR A 229 19.45 19.76 39.37
N LEU A 230 19.71 21.06 39.28
CA LEU A 230 18.81 22.01 38.61
C LEU A 230 18.62 21.67 37.12
N LYS A 231 19.72 21.32 36.45
CA LYS A 231 19.70 20.90 35.06
C LYS A 231 18.82 19.67 34.84
N ALA A 232 19.04 18.62 35.63
CA ALA A 232 18.26 17.37 35.55
C ALA A 232 16.77 17.62 35.77
N ARG A 233 16.43 18.47 36.77
CA ARG A 233 15.04 18.81 37.08
C ARG A 233 14.39 19.60 35.95
N LEU A 234 15.05 20.61 35.38
CA LEU A 234 14.52 21.39 34.26
C LEU A 234 14.30 20.54 33.00
N VAL A 235 15.24 19.62 32.70
CA VAL A 235 15.07 18.69 31.58
C VAL A 235 13.88 17.78 31.81
N LYS A 236 13.73 17.23 33.02
CA LYS A 236 12.59 16.38 33.37
C LYS A 236 11.26 17.12 33.21
N GLU A 237 11.18 18.38 33.65
CA GLU A 237 9.96 19.20 33.51
C GLU A 237 9.63 19.47 32.02
N ILE A 238 10.65 19.72 31.18
CA ILE A 238 10.46 19.86 29.74
C ILE A 238 9.94 18.56 29.12
N ASP A 239 10.51 17.42 29.51
CA ASP A 239 10.13 16.12 28.98
C ASP A 239 8.70 15.74 29.40
N ASN A 240 8.32 16.02 30.67
CA ASN A 240 6.95 15.84 31.18
C ASN A 240 5.95 16.72 30.40
N PHE A 241 6.25 18.03 30.32
CA PHE A 241 5.40 18.97 29.58
C PHE A 241 5.20 18.55 28.12
N TRP A 242 6.27 18.12 27.46
CA TRP A 242 6.19 17.68 26.08
C TRP A 242 5.34 16.42 25.92
N SER A 243 5.46 15.48 26.85
CA SER A 243 4.63 14.25 26.85
C SER A 243 3.15 14.56 27.06
N GLU A 244 2.81 15.39 28.02
CA GLU A 244 1.42 15.82 28.28
C GLU A 244 0.83 16.61 27.10
N TYR A 245 1.66 17.45 26.48
CA TYR A 245 1.26 18.20 25.29
C TYR A 245 0.95 17.27 24.11
N LEU A 246 1.79 16.27 23.84
CA LEU A 246 1.56 15.28 22.79
C LEU A 246 0.29 14.45 23.06
N GLU A 247 0.06 14.07 24.31
CA GLU A 247 -1.17 13.36 24.71
C GLU A 247 -2.42 14.20 24.45
N SER A 248 -2.36 15.49 24.83
CA SER A 248 -3.45 16.44 24.58
C SER A 248 -3.74 16.62 23.08
N LEU A 249 -2.69 16.73 22.26
CA LEU A 249 -2.83 16.78 20.80
C LEU A 249 -3.47 15.50 20.23
N ASN A 250 -3.09 14.34 20.74
CA ASN A 250 -3.68 13.07 20.29
C ASN A 250 -5.17 12.98 20.67
N LYS A 251 -5.56 13.46 21.86
CA LYS A 251 -6.96 13.54 22.29
C LYS A 251 -7.77 14.45 21.34
N ILE A 252 -7.23 15.64 21.02
CA ILE A 252 -7.87 16.57 20.07
C ILE A 252 -8.01 15.92 18.68
N ARG A 253 -6.95 15.29 18.17
CA ARG A 253 -6.96 14.59 16.89
C ARG A 253 -8.06 13.53 16.82
N THR A 254 -8.20 12.72 17.88
CA THR A 254 -9.25 11.70 17.99
C THR A 254 -10.64 12.32 17.99
N LEU A 255 -10.85 13.40 18.75
CA LEU A 255 -12.14 14.10 18.80
C LEU A 255 -12.51 14.71 17.44
N VAL A 256 -11.55 15.30 16.72
CA VAL A 256 -11.79 15.86 15.40
C VAL A 256 -12.10 14.75 14.37
N SER A 257 -11.39 13.62 14.41
CA SER A 257 -11.67 12.49 13.53
C SER A 257 -13.08 11.93 13.77
N VAL A 258 -13.55 11.88 15.00
CA VAL A 258 -14.93 11.45 15.34
C VAL A 258 -15.95 12.47 14.83
N LYS A 259 -15.68 13.78 14.95
CA LYS A 259 -16.59 14.83 14.44
C LYS A 259 -16.75 14.80 12.90
N GLN A 260 -15.74 14.36 12.14
CA GLN A 260 -15.85 14.17 10.69
C GLN A 260 -16.86 13.09 10.28
N TYR A 261 -17.24 12.19 11.18
CA TYR A 261 -18.29 11.19 10.97
C TYR A 261 -19.68 11.67 11.40
N LEU A 262 -19.79 12.84 12.05
CA LEU A 262 -21.06 13.45 12.35
C LEU A 262 -21.45 14.40 11.20
N PRO A 263 -22.70 14.40 10.72
CA PRO A 263 -23.12 15.20 9.60
C PRO A 263 -23.27 16.69 10.00
N GLN A 264 -22.18 17.42 10.15
CA GLN A 264 -22.15 18.89 10.17
C GLN A 264 -20.72 19.40 9.97
N GLU A 265 -20.59 20.23 8.97
CA GLU A 265 -19.53 21.14 8.51
C GLU A 265 -18.10 21.02 9.11
N PRO A 266 -17.14 20.52 8.30
CA PRO A 266 -15.77 20.24 8.77
C PRO A 266 -14.86 21.47 8.90
N GLN A 267 -15.29 22.68 8.54
CA GLN A 267 -14.38 23.81 8.36
C GLN A 267 -14.16 24.68 9.60
N GLU A 268 -15.04 24.65 10.60
CA GLU A 268 -14.93 25.53 11.79
C GLU A 268 -14.18 24.94 12.99
N ALA A 269 -13.73 23.70 12.92
CA ALA A 269 -13.12 23.02 14.09
C ALA A 269 -11.60 23.24 14.23
N PHE A 270 -10.97 24.00 13.34
CA PHE A 270 -9.51 24.19 13.33
C PHE A 270 -9.04 25.66 13.44
N PHE A 271 -9.96 26.62 13.65
CA PHE A 271 -9.59 28.02 13.92
C PHE A 271 -9.98 28.45 15.30
#